data_ea0fc6499a8f881cf72665af84e1a1d1
#
_entry.id   ea0fc6499a8f881cf72665af84e1a1d1
#
_cell.length_a   1.000
_cell.length_b   1.000
_cell.length_c   1.000
_cell.angle_alpha   90.00
_cell.angle_beta   90.00
_cell.angle_gamma   90.00
#
_symmetry.space_group_name_H-M   'P 1'
#
loop_
_entity.id
_entity.type
_entity.pdbx_description
1 polymer ?
#
loop_
_entity_poly.entity_id
_entity_poly.type
_entity_poly.pdbx_seq_one_letter_code
_entity_poly.pdbx_strand_id
1 'polypeptide(L)'
;MMSRNIPGLIPEGGVIGKLPFDGQWLTERSPTRRVPSHGTHLFATTYAFDFVAVDDDGLTAPARSMRALFAPEPPELFHAFGRPLYSPVAGTVVSVHDGEPDHVARRSVLTRIPYGLSQPQRIRQGLPAIPGNHIIIQVAEGPHCVGLVHLQRGSVQVSPGDRVSAGDQIGRCGNSGNSTQPHLHIQAMDSPDLRTAKGVPLRFEEFRQRSPQQGAPWALRRQSCPEQGAVVAQP
;
A
#
# COMPACT_ATOMS: atom_id res chain seq x y z
N MET A 1 20.79 10.94 -7.56
CA MET A 1 19.90 11.81 -8.34
C MET A 1 18.82 12.28 -7.37
N MET A 2 18.92 13.49 -6.84
CA MET A 2 17.95 14.01 -5.85
C MET A 2 16.59 14.13 -6.51
N SER A 3 15.60 13.41 -5.97
CA SER A 3 14.20 13.59 -6.34
C SER A 3 13.80 15.02 -5.99
N ARG A 4 13.55 15.84 -7.01
CA ARG A 4 12.98 17.16 -6.81
C ARG A 4 11.51 16.93 -6.45
N ASN A 5 11.16 17.17 -5.17
CA ASN A 5 9.78 17.44 -4.80
C ASN A 5 9.28 18.55 -5.74
N ILE A 6 8.41 18.23 -6.67
CA ILE A 6 7.82 19.24 -7.56
C ILE A 6 6.71 19.89 -6.74
N PRO A 7 6.89 21.16 -6.27
CA PRO A 7 5.84 21.85 -5.53
C PRO A 7 4.59 21.96 -6.42
N GLY A 8 3.42 21.60 -5.89
CA GLY A 8 2.14 21.72 -6.58
C GLY A 8 1.56 20.43 -7.16
N LEU A 9 2.27 19.28 -7.09
CA LEU A 9 1.75 18.02 -7.62
C LEU A 9 0.65 17.40 -6.75
N ILE A 10 0.70 17.63 -5.44
CA ILE A 10 -0.25 17.10 -4.46
C ILE A 10 -0.96 18.29 -3.80
N PRO A 11 -2.29 18.45 -4.01
CA PRO A 11 -3.05 19.55 -3.41
C PRO A 11 -2.93 19.58 -1.89
N GLU A 12 -3.12 20.75 -1.29
CA GLU A 12 -3.30 20.87 0.14
C GLU A 12 -4.61 20.21 0.60
N GLY A 13 -4.69 19.84 1.88
CA GLY A 13 -5.85 19.13 2.45
C GLY A 13 -5.75 17.61 2.29
N GLY A 14 -6.91 16.94 2.37
CA GLY A 14 -7.02 15.47 2.36
C GLY A 14 -6.92 14.87 3.76
N VAL A 15 -6.43 13.64 3.85
CA VAL A 15 -6.31 12.89 5.11
C VAL A 15 -4.88 12.96 5.64
N ILE A 16 -4.74 13.13 6.96
CA ILE A 16 -3.48 12.95 7.67
C ILE A 16 -3.64 11.72 8.57
N GLY A 17 -2.72 10.77 8.46
CA GLY A 17 -2.75 9.53 9.22
C GLY A 17 -1.37 9.11 9.71
N LYS A 18 -1.28 8.02 10.45
CA LYS A 18 -0.02 7.37 10.84
C LYS A 18 0.43 6.37 9.78
N LEU A 19 1.73 6.05 9.74
CA LEU A 19 2.18 4.89 8.98
C LEU A 19 1.50 3.63 9.54
N PRO A 20 0.87 2.80 8.68
CA PRO A 20 0.04 1.68 9.14
C PRO A 20 0.84 0.39 9.40
N PHE A 21 2.11 0.49 9.71
CA PHE A 21 3.02 -0.65 9.90
C PHE A 21 4.20 -0.30 10.79
N ASP A 22 4.85 -1.33 11.34
CA ASP A 22 6.13 -1.23 12.06
C ASP A 22 7.30 -1.70 11.18
N GLY A 23 8.53 -1.31 11.59
CA GLY A 23 9.77 -1.66 10.90
C GLY A 23 10.03 -0.82 9.66
N GLN A 24 10.86 -1.33 8.77
CA GLN A 24 11.33 -0.61 7.58
C GLN A 24 10.54 -1.03 6.34
N TRP A 25 10.01 -0.04 5.62
CA TRP A 25 9.28 -0.27 4.37
C TRP A 25 9.77 0.66 3.27
N LEU A 26 9.99 0.09 2.08
CA LEU A 26 10.28 0.85 0.87
C LEU A 26 9.00 1.43 0.30
N THR A 27 8.98 2.71 0.00
CA THR A 27 7.91 3.38 -0.74
C THR A 27 8.08 3.06 -2.23
N GLU A 28 7.45 1.98 -2.71
CA GLU A 28 7.59 1.54 -4.10
C GLU A 28 6.87 2.48 -5.06
N ARG A 29 5.67 2.97 -4.67
CA ARG A 29 4.91 3.99 -5.40
C ARG A 29 4.47 5.11 -4.48
N SER A 30 4.50 6.32 -5.03
CA SER A 30 4.11 7.54 -4.31
C SER A 30 3.67 8.62 -5.29
N PRO A 31 2.72 9.47 -4.90
CA PRO A 31 2.34 10.66 -5.68
C PRO A 31 3.44 11.71 -5.75
N THR A 32 4.51 11.61 -4.94
CA THR A 32 5.66 12.53 -4.99
C THR A 32 6.45 12.43 -6.30
N ARG A 33 6.37 11.31 -7.00
CA ARG A 33 7.02 11.13 -8.30
C ARG A 33 6.14 11.58 -9.46
N ARG A 34 4.85 11.25 -9.40
CA ARG A 34 3.86 11.60 -10.43
C ARG A 34 2.44 11.48 -9.87
N VAL A 35 1.53 12.24 -10.43
CA VAL A 35 0.08 12.10 -10.23
C VAL A 35 -0.57 11.87 -11.59
N PRO A 36 -1.43 10.84 -11.73
CA PRO A 36 -1.79 9.82 -10.76
C PRO A 36 -0.64 8.84 -10.47
N SER A 37 -0.45 8.47 -9.19
CA SER A 37 0.69 7.66 -8.72
C SER A 37 0.75 6.29 -9.40
N HIS A 38 -0.41 5.70 -9.71
CA HIS A 38 -0.56 4.41 -10.38
C HIS A 38 -0.82 4.51 -11.89
N GLY A 39 -0.72 5.73 -12.49
CA GLY A 39 -0.93 5.96 -13.92
C GLY A 39 -2.41 6.01 -14.33
N THR A 40 -3.33 5.93 -13.37
CA THR A 40 -4.78 6.01 -13.58
C THR A 40 -5.46 6.67 -12.38
N HIS A 41 -6.63 7.26 -12.62
CA HIS A 41 -7.51 7.78 -11.56
C HIS A 41 -8.57 6.75 -11.13
N LEU A 42 -8.66 5.62 -11.80
CA LEU A 42 -9.63 4.57 -11.49
C LEU A 42 -9.39 4.02 -10.07
N PHE A 43 -10.48 3.60 -9.43
CA PHE A 43 -10.45 3.02 -8.07
C PHE A 43 -9.82 3.94 -7.02
N ALA A 44 -9.91 5.26 -7.21
CA ALA A 44 -9.35 6.29 -6.32
C ALA A 44 -7.81 6.26 -6.15
N THR A 45 -7.06 5.66 -7.08
CA THR A 45 -5.61 5.46 -6.97
C THR A 45 -4.76 6.69 -7.30
N THR A 46 -5.38 7.88 -7.43
CA THR A 46 -4.71 9.13 -7.83
C THR A 46 -3.51 9.46 -6.94
N TYR A 47 -3.68 9.35 -5.62
CA TYR A 47 -2.68 9.69 -4.60
C TYR A 47 -2.28 8.51 -3.73
N ALA A 48 -2.50 7.28 -4.21
CA ALA A 48 -2.21 6.06 -3.48
C ALA A 48 -0.70 5.81 -3.32
N PHE A 49 -0.37 5.02 -2.29
CA PHE A 49 0.99 4.54 -2.01
C PHE A 49 1.03 3.02 -2.06
N ASP A 50 2.17 2.49 -2.52
CA ASP A 50 2.54 1.09 -2.33
C ASP A 50 3.78 1.03 -1.43
N PHE A 51 3.67 0.25 -0.34
CA PHE A 51 4.75 0.02 0.60
C PHE A 51 5.12 -1.46 0.64
N VAL A 52 6.41 -1.76 0.54
CA VAL A 52 6.97 -3.12 0.60
C VAL A 52 7.94 -3.23 1.76
N ALA A 53 7.73 -4.14 2.69
CA ALA A 53 8.68 -4.34 3.80
C ALA A 53 10.05 -4.79 3.29
N VAL A 54 11.09 -4.24 3.88
CA VAL A 54 12.49 -4.54 3.54
C VAL A 54 13.29 -4.93 4.78
N ASP A 55 14.36 -5.69 4.55
CA ASP A 55 15.40 -5.94 5.54
C ASP A 55 16.38 -4.76 5.65
N ASP A 56 17.43 -4.93 6.46
CA ASP A 56 18.44 -3.88 6.68
C ASP A 56 19.26 -3.58 5.42
N ASP A 57 19.35 -4.53 4.50
CA ASP A 57 20.00 -4.38 3.18
C ASP A 57 19.07 -3.76 2.12
N GLY A 58 17.82 -3.50 2.47
CA GLY A 58 16.80 -2.93 1.57
C GLY A 58 16.20 -3.95 0.60
N LEU A 59 16.35 -5.24 0.87
CA LEU A 59 15.78 -6.31 0.06
C LEU A 59 14.34 -6.62 0.51
N THR A 60 13.44 -6.87 -0.44
CA THR A 60 12.03 -7.23 -0.17
C THR A 60 11.83 -8.71 0.15
N ALA A 61 12.82 -9.54 -0.15
CA ALA A 61 12.90 -10.97 0.09
C ALA A 61 14.36 -11.42 -0.04
N PRO A 62 14.74 -12.61 0.44
CA PRO A 62 16.09 -13.15 0.27
C PRO A 62 16.59 -13.07 -1.19
N ALA A 63 17.91 -13.10 -1.35
CA ALA A 63 18.55 -13.02 -2.67
C ALA A 63 17.90 -14.00 -3.66
N ARG A 64 17.73 -13.55 -4.91
CA ARG A 64 17.06 -14.35 -5.95
C ARG A 64 17.87 -15.62 -6.24
N SER A 65 17.21 -16.77 -6.15
CA SER A 65 17.70 -17.99 -6.77
C SER A 65 17.61 -17.85 -8.30
N MET A 66 18.44 -18.59 -9.06
CA MET A 66 18.30 -18.64 -10.53
C MET A 66 16.88 -19.03 -10.96
N ARG A 67 16.21 -19.86 -10.19
CA ARG A 67 14.82 -20.27 -10.43
C ARG A 67 13.85 -19.08 -10.37
N ALA A 68 14.06 -18.11 -9.47
CA ALA A 68 13.22 -16.93 -9.32
C ALA A 68 13.25 -15.98 -10.54
N LEU A 69 14.20 -16.14 -11.45
CA LEU A 69 14.23 -15.40 -12.71
C LEU A 69 13.14 -15.87 -13.69
N PHE A 70 12.73 -17.13 -13.58
CA PHE A 70 11.84 -17.78 -14.57
C PHE A 70 10.55 -18.30 -13.97
N ALA A 71 10.45 -18.43 -12.65
CA ALA A 71 9.29 -18.97 -11.97
C ALA A 71 8.71 -17.99 -10.93
N PRO A 72 7.38 -18.05 -10.67
CA PRO A 72 6.77 -17.39 -9.53
C PRO A 72 7.32 -17.92 -8.22
N GLU A 73 7.26 -17.07 -7.17
CA GLU A 73 7.77 -17.38 -5.83
C GLU A 73 6.62 -17.44 -4.82
N PRO A 74 6.69 -18.31 -3.80
CA PRO A 74 5.74 -18.28 -2.68
C PRO A 74 5.72 -16.91 -2.01
N PRO A 75 4.56 -16.33 -1.67
CA PRO A 75 4.48 -15.02 -1.06
C PRO A 75 5.13 -14.98 0.34
N GLU A 76 5.22 -16.11 1.03
CA GLU A 76 5.82 -16.28 2.35
C GLU A 76 7.33 -15.97 2.39
N LEU A 77 8.00 -15.96 1.23
CA LEU A 77 9.40 -15.56 1.12
C LEU A 77 9.61 -14.04 1.26
N PHE A 78 8.56 -13.26 1.16
CA PHE A 78 8.64 -11.80 1.17
C PHE A 78 8.47 -11.25 2.58
N HIS A 79 9.32 -10.28 2.95
CA HIS A 79 9.31 -9.68 4.28
C HIS A 79 8.00 -8.98 4.63
N ALA A 80 7.23 -8.55 3.64
CA ALA A 80 5.95 -7.90 3.85
C ALA A 80 4.82 -8.89 4.17
N PHE A 81 4.91 -10.15 3.68
CA PHE A 81 3.83 -11.13 3.84
C PHE A 81 3.59 -11.47 5.31
N GLY A 82 2.34 -11.38 5.75
CA GLY A 82 1.94 -11.68 7.13
C GLY A 82 2.31 -10.60 8.16
N ARG A 83 2.99 -9.50 7.75
CA ARG A 83 3.27 -8.39 8.67
C ARG A 83 1.98 -7.75 9.18
N PRO A 84 1.90 -7.43 10.49
CA PRO A 84 0.77 -6.70 11.04
C PRO A 84 0.54 -5.36 10.33
N LEU A 85 -0.71 -5.03 10.11
CA LEU A 85 -1.15 -3.74 9.61
C LEU A 85 -2.08 -3.07 10.61
N TYR A 86 -1.87 -1.79 10.80
CA TYR A 86 -2.56 -0.98 11.80
C TYR A 86 -3.45 0.07 11.12
N SER A 87 -4.50 0.49 11.79
CA SER A 87 -5.32 1.61 11.32
C SER A 87 -4.48 2.89 11.26
N PRO A 88 -4.43 3.57 10.11
CA PRO A 88 -3.71 4.84 10.00
C PRO A 88 -4.47 6.00 10.66
N VAL A 89 -5.76 5.85 10.88
CA VAL A 89 -6.66 6.90 11.35
C VAL A 89 -7.61 6.37 12.42
N ALA A 90 -8.15 7.25 13.24
CA ALA A 90 -9.34 6.95 14.03
C ALA A 90 -10.58 7.02 13.12
N GLY A 91 -11.51 6.08 13.27
CA GLY A 91 -12.70 6.06 12.42
C GLY A 91 -13.62 4.88 12.65
N THR A 92 -14.52 4.69 11.70
CA THR A 92 -15.44 3.55 11.67
C THR A 92 -15.17 2.71 10.44
N VAL A 93 -15.04 1.41 10.59
CA VAL A 93 -14.92 0.47 9.48
C VAL A 93 -16.24 0.45 8.71
N VAL A 94 -16.21 0.78 7.43
CA VAL A 94 -17.43 0.84 6.59
C VAL A 94 -17.50 -0.28 5.56
N SER A 95 -16.37 -0.91 5.24
CA SER A 95 -16.32 -2.05 4.31
C SER A 95 -15.17 -2.97 4.66
N VAL A 96 -15.43 -4.27 4.55
CA VAL A 96 -14.44 -5.34 4.69
C VAL A 96 -14.69 -6.38 3.62
N HIS A 97 -13.61 -6.85 3.00
CA HIS A 97 -13.61 -8.06 2.19
C HIS A 97 -12.40 -8.92 2.59
N ASP A 98 -12.65 -10.20 2.91
CA ASP A 98 -11.59 -11.12 3.37
C ASP A 98 -11.90 -12.56 2.95
N GLY A 99 -11.62 -12.89 1.70
CA GLY A 99 -11.91 -14.22 1.14
C GLY A 99 -11.02 -14.56 -0.05
N GLU A 100 -10.41 -13.54 -0.66
CA GLU A 100 -9.56 -13.73 -1.83
C GLU A 100 -8.25 -14.43 -1.48
N PRO A 101 -7.84 -15.44 -2.26
CA PRO A 101 -6.58 -16.14 -2.03
C PRO A 101 -5.38 -15.23 -2.27
N ASP A 102 -4.31 -15.48 -1.50
CA ASP A 102 -3.01 -14.90 -1.78
C ASP A 102 -2.36 -15.57 -2.99
N HIS A 103 -1.79 -14.77 -3.88
CA HIS A 103 -1.17 -15.27 -5.10
C HIS A 103 0.32 -15.50 -4.91
N VAL A 104 0.90 -16.30 -5.82
CA VAL A 104 2.35 -16.38 -5.98
C VAL A 104 2.91 -15.03 -6.42
N ALA A 105 4.07 -14.66 -5.89
CA ALA A 105 4.75 -13.42 -6.21
C ALA A 105 5.57 -13.53 -7.51
N ARG A 106 5.76 -12.38 -8.19
CA ARG A 106 6.43 -12.28 -9.50
C ARG A 106 7.40 -11.10 -9.49
N ARG A 107 8.63 -11.32 -9.01
CA ARG A 107 9.68 -10.28 -9.03
C ARG A 107 10.32 -10.09 -10.41
N SER A 108 10.39 -11.15 -11.21
CA SER A 108 11.02 -11.10 -12.54
C SER A 108 10.14 -10.41 -13.56
N VAL A 109 10.74 -9.62 -14.45
CA VAL A 109 10.07 -9.01 -15.59
C VAL A 109 9.41 -10.09 -16.48
N LEU A 110 10.08 -11.23 -16.66
CA LEU A 110 9.59 -12.35 -17.48
C LEU A 110 8.29 -12.94 -16.91
N THR A 111 8.14 -12.95 -15.57
CA THR A 111 6.93 -13.44 -14.91
C THR A 111 5.84 -12.37 -14.78
N ARG A 112 6.23 -11.08 -14.84
CA ARG A 112 5.28 -9.94 -14.78
C ARG A 112 4.57 -9.68 -16.11
N ILE A 113 5.22 -9.91 -17.25
CA ILE A 113 4.63 -9.63 -18.57
C ILE A 113 3.33 -10.40 -18.80
N PRO A 114 3.26 -11.75 -18.68
CA PRO A 114 2.03 -12.50 -18.86
C PRO A 114 0.94 -12.09 -17.86
N TYR A 115 1.34 -11.76 -16.62
CA TYR A 115 0.44 -11.28 -15.58
C TYR A 115 -0.14 -9.91 -15.92
N GLY A 116 0.66 -8.99 -16.48
CA GLY A 116 0.21 -7.68 -16.96
C GLY A 116 -0.79 -7.80 -18.12
N LEU A 117 -0.56 -8.71 -19.06
CA LEU A 117 -1.45 -8.95 -20.18
C LEU A 117 -2.84 -9.49 -19.77
N SER A 118 -2.95 -10.12 -18.59
CA SER A 118 -4.23 -10.60 -18.05
C SER A 118 -5.01 -9.53 -17.25
N GLN A 119 -4.46 -8.32 -17.06
CA GLN A 119 -5.14 -7.23 -16.33
C GLN A 119 -6.51 -6.85 -16.90
N PRO A 120 -6.71 -6.69 -18.22
CA PRO A 120 -8.02 -6.36 -18.76
C PRO A 120 -9.10 -7.39 -18.44
N GLN A 121 -8.73 -8.66 -18.39
CA GLN A 121 -9.65 -9.74 -18.02
C GLN A 121 -10.05 -9.66 -16.54
N ARG A 122 -9.09 -9.37 -15.64
CA ARG A 122 -9.37 -9.18 -14.20
C ARG A 122 -10.24 -7.96 -13.95
N ILE A 123 -10.01 -6.86 -14.65
CA ILE A 123 -10.88 -5.67 -14.60
C ILE A 123 -12.32 -6.04 -15.00
N ARG A 124 -12.51 -6.88 -16.02
CA ARG A 124 -13.83 -7.37 -16.45
C ARG A 124 -14.49 -8.32 -15.44
N GLN A 125 -13.72 -9.03 -14.64
CA GLN A 125 -14.24 -9.87 -13.54
C GLN A 125 -14.80 -9.06 -12.37
N GLY A 126 -14.57 -7.75 -12.36
CA GLY A 126 -15.15 -6.82 -11.40
C GLY A 126 -14.45 -6.79 -10.04
N LEU A 127 -15.00 -6.00 -9.12
CA LEU A 127 -14.65 -6.07 -7.70
C LEU A 127 -15.18 -7.41 -7.14
N PRO A 128 -14.41 -8.20 -6.42
CA PRO A 128 -13.22 -7.89 -5.62
C PRO A 128 -11.86 -8.24 -6.26
N ALA A 129 -11.82 -8.66 -7.52
CA ALA A 129 -10.60 -9.15 -8.18
C ALA A 129 -9.44 -8.14 -8.27
N ILE A 130 -9.69 -6.83 -8.07
CA ILE A 130 -8.66 -5.78 -8.14
C ILE A 130 -8.09 -5.47 -6.76
N PRO A 131 -8.87 -4.99 -5.75
CA PRO A 131 -8.33 -4.69 -4.43
C PRO A 131 -7.98 -5.95 -3.64
N GLY A 132 -8.54 -7.12 -3.97
CA GLY A 132 -8.41 -8.30 -3.13
C GLY A 132 -9.02 -8.09 -1.75
N ASN A 133 -8.41 -8.68 -0.73
CA ASN A 133 -8.83 -8.46 0.64
C ASN A 133 -8.51 -7.02 1.07
N HIS A 134 -9.50 -6.36 1.68
CA HIS A 134 -9.37 -4.94 2.00
C HIS A 134 -10.24 -4.52 3.18
N ILE A 135 -9.84 -3.39 3.76
CA ILE A 135 -10.60 -2.68 4.79
C ILE A 135 -10.74 -1.23 4.33
N ILE A 136 -11.95 -0.67 4.46
CA ILE A 136 -12.21 0.75 4.24
C ILE A 136 -12.70 1.35 5.54
N ILE A 137 -12.05 2.42 5.99
CA ILE A 137 -12.32 3.13 7.25
C ILE A 137 -12.79 4.53 6.89
N GLN A 138 -14.01 4.89 7.34
CA GLN A 138 -14.49 6.27 7.34
C GLN A 138 -13.76 7.04 8.42
N VAL A 139 -13.04 8.08 8.08
CA VAL A 139 -12.29 8.91 9.03
C VAL A 139 -13.25 9.59 10.00
N ALA A 140 -12.93 9.60 11.29
CA ALA A 140 -13.77 10.19 12.33
C ALA A 140 -14.02 11.69 12.11
N GLU A 141 -13.00 12.40 11.61
CA GLU A 141 -13.07 13.83 11.34
C GLU A 141 -13.11 14.08 9.82
N GLY A 142 -14.30 14.23 9.27
CA GLY A 142 -14.52 14.62 7.89
C GLY A 142 -15.17 13.55 7.00
N PRO A 143 -15.34 13.86 5.72
CA PRO A 143 -16.10 13.02 4.79
C PRO A 143 -15.27 11.90 4.15
N HIS A 144 -13.96 11.84 4.41
CA HIS A 144 -13.05 10.98 3.66
C HIS A 144 -12.96 9.57 4.23
N CYS A 145 -12.58 8.63 3.38
CA CYS A 145 -12.28 7.25 3.76
C CYS A 145 -10.81 6.94 3.49
N VAL A 146 -10.26 5.95 4.23
CA VAL A 146 -8.96 5.36 3.96
C VAL A 146 -9.14 3.88 3.67
N GLY A 147 -8.58 3.41 2.56
CA GLY A 147 -8.58 2.01 2.15
C GLY A 147 -7.20 1.38 2.29
N LEU A 148 -7.12 0.22 2.92
CA LEU A 148 -5.96 -0.68 2.94
C LEU A 148 -6.33 -1.92 2.13
N VAL A 149 -5.54 -2.27 1.12
CA VAL A 149 -5.86 -3.36 0.18
C VAL A 149 -4.70 -4.34 0.04
N HIS A 150 -4.96 -5.47 -0.62
CA HIS A 150 -4.05 -6.62 -0.77
C HIS A 150 -3.71 -7.32 0.55
N LEU A 151 -4.66 -7.31 1.51
CA LEU A 151 -4.47 -7.97 2.80
C LEU A 151 -4.38 -9.49 2.63
N GLN A 152 -3.74 -10.15 3.58
CA GLN A 152 -3.65 -11.60 3.66
C GLN A 152 -5.02 -12.21 3.92
N ARG A 153 -5.34 -13.30 3.22
CA ARG A 153 -6.60 -14.02 3.39
C ARG A 153 -6.79 -14.49 4.83
N GLY A 154 -7.98 -14.23 5.37
CA GLY A 154 -8.37 -14.64 6.73
C GLY A 154 -7.65 -13.87 7.84
N SER A 155 -7.04 -12.71 7.52
CA SER A 155 -6.26 -11.95 8.49
C SER A 155 -6.99 -10.72 9.05
N VAL A 156 -8.11 -10.33 8.47
CA VAL A 156 -8.87 -9.15 8.91
C VAL A 156 -9.46 -9.38 10.30
N GLN A 157 -9.24 -8.43 11.20
CA GLN A 157 -9.61 -8.51 12.63
C GLN A 157 -10.75 -7.59 13.02
N VAL A 158 -11.36 -6.92 12.04
CA VAL A 158 -12.42 -5.94 12.23
C VAL A 158 -13.60 -6.22 11.31
N SER A 159 -14.76 -5.72 11.68
CA SER A 159 -16.01 -5.86 10.92
C SER A 159 -16.61 -4.49 10.59
N PRO A 160 -17.45 -4.39 9.55
CA PRO A 160 -18.22 -3.17 9.31
C PRO A 160 -19.02 -2.73 10.53
N GLY A 161 -18.90 -1.46 10.91
CA GLY A 161 -19.48 -0.87 12.11
C GLY A 161 -18.52 -0.74 13.30
N ASP A 162 -17.39 -1.46 13.29
CA ASP A 162 -16.39 -1.35 14.36
C ASP A 162 -15.73 0.04 14.35
N ARG A 163 -15.50 0.58 15.55
CA ARG A 163 -14.69 1.78 15.75
C ARG A 163 -13.24 1.38 15.97
N VAL A 164 -12.34 2.06 15.28
CA VAL A 164 -10.89 1.85 15.40
C VAL A 164 -10.18 3.16 15.76
N SER A 165 -9.13 3.04 16.53
CA SER A 165 -8.18 4.12 16.79
C SER A 165 -6.97 4.01 15.87
N ALA A 166 -6.30 5.12 15.60
CA ALA A 166 -5.03 5.09 14.89
C ALA A 166 -3.99 4.27 15.68
N GLY A 167 -3.47 3.20 15.07
CA GLY A 167 -2.55 2.26 15.71
C GLY A 167 -3.19 0.93 16.14
N ASP A 168 -4.51 0.77 16.08
CA ASP A 168 -5.15 -0.53 16.33
C ASP A 168 -4.77 -1.51 15.21
N GLN A 169 -4.38 -2.74 15.58
CA GLN A 169 -4.11 -3.78 14.58
C GLN A 169 -5.44 -4.21 13.94
N ILE A 170 -5.49 -4.16 12.60
CA ILE A 170 -6.72 -4.45 11.83
C ILE A 170 -6.59 -5.63 10.86
N GLY A 171 -5.36 -6.10 10.60
CA GLY A 171 -5.12 -7.22 9.69
C GLY A 171 -3.65 -7.45 9.44
N ARG A 172 -3.33 -8.13 8.34
CA ARG A 172 -1.96 -8.45 7.93
C ARG A 172 -1.76 -8.19 6.44
N CYS A 173 -0.54 -7.81 6.05
CA CYS A 173 -0.15 -7.64 4.66
C CYS A 173 -0.16 -8.99 3.92
N GLY A 174 -0.76 -9.03 2.74
CA GLY A 174 -0.86 -10.21 1.91
C GLY A 174 -0.43 -9.96 0.47
N ASN A 175 -0.94 -10.80 -0.44
CA ASN A 175 -0.71 -10.73 -1.87
C ASN A 175 -1.98 -11.07 -2.66
N SER A 176 -3.13 -10.66 -2.15
CA SER A 176 -4.44 -10.92 -2.77
C SER A 176 -4.78 -9.89 -3.85
N GLY A 177 -5.74 -10.21 -4.72
CA GLY A 177 -6.20 -9.30 -5.77
C GLY A 177 -5.17 -9.05 -6.87
N ASN A 178 -5.09 -7.83 -7.39
CA ASN A 178 -4.16 -7.47 -8.47
C ASN A 178 -2.78 -7.03 -7.94
N SER A 179 -2.13 -7.92 -7.20
CA SER A 179 -0.79 -7.71 -6.65
C SER A 179 0.27 -8.56 -7.37
N THR A 180 1.50 -8.05 -7.51
CA THR A 180 2.62 -8.78 -8.11
C THR A 180 3.60 -9.32 -7.07
N GLN A 181 3.62 -8.76 -5.89
CA GLN A 181 4.38 -9.21 -4.72
C GLN A 181 3.70 -8.70 -3.46
N PRO A 182 3.89 -9.34 -2.30
CA PRO A 182 3.33 -8.86 -1.04
C PRO A 182 3.71 -7.40 -0.78
N HIS A 183 2.68 -6.54 -0.67
CA HIS A 183 2.82 -5.12 -0.38
C HIS A 183 1.52 -4.57 0.21
N LEU A 184 1.62 -3.48 0.92
CA LEU A 184 0.47 -2.68 1.32
C LEU A 184 0.21 -1.60 0.28
N HIS A 185 -0.96 -1.64 -0.34
CA HIS A 185 -1.51 -0.50 -1.05
C HIS A 185 -2.44 0.27 -0.12
N ILE A 186 -2.23 1.56 0.02
CA ILE A 186 -3.05 2.46 0.84
C ILE A 186 -3.43 3.71 0.08
N GLN A 187 -4.68 4.14 0.24
CA GLN A 187 -5.22 5.34 -0.39
C GLN A 187 -6.24 6.04 0.48
N ALA A 188 -6.37 7.36 0.31
CA ALA A 188 -7.51 8.12 0.80
C ALA A 188 -8.46 8.48 -0.34
N MET A 189 -9.75 8.55 -0.06
CA MET A 189 -10.80 8.73 -1.06
C MET A 189 -12.02 9.46 -0.49
N ASP A 190 -12.82 10.03 -1.37
CA ASP A 190 -14.02 10.81 -1.03
C ASP A 190 -15.27 9.96 -0.78
N SER A 191 -15.22 8.66 -1.05
CA SER A 191 -16.34 7.74 -0.91
C SER A 191 -15.84 6.33 -0.60
N PRO A 192 -16.61 5.49 0.11
CA PRO A 192 -16.27 4.09 0.33
C PRO A 192 -16.48 3.18 -0.90
N ASP A 193 -17.20 3.61 -1.92
CA ASP A 193 -17.38 2.83 -3.15
C ASP A 193 -16.18 3.01 -4.09
N LEU A 194 -15.27 2.05 -4.09
CA LEU A 194 -14.06 2.05 -4.92
C LEU A 194 -14.33 2.24 -6.42
N ARG A 195 -15.53 1.96 -6.92
CA ARG A 195 -15.86 2.11 -8.36
C ARG A 195 -16.06 3.56 -8.77
N THR A 196 -16.58 4.36 -7.86
CA THR A 196 -16.99 5.75 -8.13
C THR A 196 -16.14 6.78 -7.37
N ALA A 197 -15.43 6.33 -6.33
CA ALA A 197 -14.60 7.18 -5.49
C ALA A 197 -13.47 7.87 -6.26
N LYS A 198 -13.17 9.09 -5.83
CA LYS A 198 -12.01 9.86 -6.28
C LYS A 198 -10.94 9.85 -5.20
N GLY A 199 -9.69 9.68 -5.60
CA GLY A 199 -8.57 9.77 -4.68
C GLY A 199 -8.40 11.19 -4.13
N VAL A 200 -8.21 11.28 -2.81
CA VAL A 200 -7.83 12.52 -2.13
C VAL A 200 -6.41 12.39 -1.58
N PRO A 201 -5.68 13.49 -1.36
CA PRO A 201 -4.34 13.43 -0.82
C PRO A 201 -4.29 12.72 0.54
N LEU A 202 -3.27 11.88 0.71
CA LEU A 202 -2.95 11.24 1.99
C LEU A 202 -1.54 11.66 2.40
N ARG A 203 -1.41 12.17 3.63
CA ARG A 203 -0.13 12.52 4.25
C ARG A 203 0.03 11.76 5.55
N PHE A 204 1.26 11.60 6.00
CA PHE A 204 1.53 10.94 7.28
C PHE A 204 2.02 11.95 8.31
N GLU A 205 1.52 11.81 9.56
CA GLU A 205 1.74 12.74 10.68
C GLU A 205 3.22 12.95 10.94
N GLU A 206 3.92 11.88 11.28
CA GLU A 206 5.34 11.87 11.55
C GLU A 206 5.93 10.52 11.16
N PHE A 207 7.08 10.54 10.49
CA PHE A 207 7.82 9.33 10.13
C PHE A 207 9.29 9.67 9.86
N ARG A 208 10.14 8.64 9.97
CA ARG A 208 11.53 8.74 9.52
C ARG A 208 11.63 8.25 8.08
N GLN A 209 12.46 8.90 7.30
CA GLN A 209 12.74 8.54 5.91
C GLN A 209 14.24 8.58 5.63
N ARG A 210 14.73 7.60 4.86
CA ARG A 210 16.10 7.58 4.35
C ARG A 210 16.14 7.15 2.89
N SER A 211 17.26 7.43 2.19
CA SER A 211 17.56 6.78 0.92
C SER A 211 17.67 5.25 1.12
N PRO A 212 17.36 4.43 0.11
CA PRO A 212 17.52 2.98 0.19
C PRO A 212 18.98 2.53 0.29
N GLN A 213 19.94 3.40 0.02
CA GLN A 213 21.38 3.09 0.15
C GLN A 213 21.73 2.79 1.61
N GLN A 214 22.49 1.70 1.80
CA GLN A 214 22.97 1.31 3.12
C GLN A 214 23.74 2.46 3.80
N GLY A 215 23.49 2.67 5.09
CA GLY A 215 24.14 3.75 5.86
C GLY A 215 23.60 5.16 5.60
N ALA A 216 22.60 5.34 4.74
CA ALA A 216 22.00 6.65 4.54
C ALA A 216 21.34 7.16 5.83
N PRO A 217 21.51 8.46 6.18
CA PRO A 217 20.97 9.02 7.40
C PRO A 217 19.43 9.08 7.35
N TRP A 218 18.82 8.84 8.50
CA TRP A 218 17.39 9.04 8.70
C TRP A 218 17.07 10.54 8.86
N ALA A 219 16.03 10.98 8.16
CA ALA A 219 15.46 12.31 8.31
C ALA A 219 14.03 12.21 8.81
N LEU A 220 13.70 12.98 9.86
CA LEU A 220 12.32 13.09 10.33
C LEU A 220 11.49 13.91 9.35
N ARG A 221 10.29 13.45 9.06
CA ARG A 221 9.29 14.11 8.21
C ARG A 221 8.01 14.27 9.00
N ARG A 222 7.31 15.39 8.79
CA ARG A 222 6.02 15.68 9.43
C ARG A 222 5.01 16.15 8.40
N GLN A 223 3.77 15.67 8.54
CA GLN A 223 2.61 16.00 7.69
C GLN A 223 2.96 16.00 6.20
N SER A 224 3.70 14.98 5.77
CA SER A 224 4.23 14.91 4.42
C SER A 224 3.96 13.56 3.75
N CYS A 225 4.26 13.48 2.47
CA CYS A 225 4.19 12.27 1.68
C CYS A 225 5.56 11.60 1.63
N PRO A 226 5.66 10.29 1.90
CA PRO A 226 6.86 9.50 1.64
C PRO A 226 7.33 9.64 0.19
N GLU A 227 8.63 9.87 0.00
CA GLU A 227 9.22 9.98 -1.33
C GLU A 227 9.30 8.60 -1.98
N GLN A 228 8.94 8.51 -3.27
CA GLN A 228 9.09 7.24 -4.00
C GLN A 228 10.56 6.81 -4.04
N GLY A 229 10.81 5.55 -3.70
CA GLY A 229 12.15 4.97 -3.60
C GLY A 229 12.82 5.16 -2.24
N ALA A 230 12.20 5.88 -1.31
CA ALA A 230 12.72 6.02 0.04
C ALA A 230 12.27 4.87 0.95
N VAL A 231 13.10 4.53 1.92
CA VAL A 231 12.73 3.64 3.04
C VAL A 231 12.16 4.50 4.16
N VAL A 232 11.01 4.08 4.69
CA VAL A 232 10.29 4.76 5.78
C VAL A 232 10.14 3.85 6.99
N ALA A 233 10.03 4.45 8.16
CA ALA A 233 9.78 3.76 9.43
C ALA A 233 9.03 4.70 10.38
N GLN A 234 8.39 4.12 11.41
CA GLN A 234 7.87 4.89 12.54
C GLN A 234 8.98 5.77 13.17
N PRO A 235 8.63 6.86 13.84
CA PRO A 235 9.57 7.78 14.49
C PRO A 235 10.53 7.11 15.46
#